data_fc3de5798fc063b7fb8f18074c426989
#
_entry.id   fc3de5798fc063b7fb8f18074c426989
#
_cell.length_a   1.000
_cell.length_b   1.000
_cell.length_c   1.000
_cell.angle_alpha   90.00
_cell.angle_beta   90.00
_cell.angle_gamma   90.00
#
_symmetry.space_group_name_H-M   'P 1'
#
loop_
_entity.id
_entity.type
_entity.pdbx_description
1 polymer ?
#
loop_
_entity_poly.entity_id
_entity_poly.type
_entity_poly.pdbx_seq_one_letter_code
_entity_poly.pdbx_strand_id
1 'polypeptide(L)'
;MLDVISEHFRHHRFLLGDRPCLAAFALAGASQAPFLNDPEPKSWLGEHETMLTRYTEPFFVGDELDAGWWSDDDKLPDTLASILNYFARTYFLSSSANITAGLAGEKFYEYDIGYGVTRARTAKRLNQARLHVKGELNLVNAARDPSVRTLLEQNGILSYYLQ
;
A
#
# COMPACT_ATOMS: atom_id res chain seq x y z
N MET A 1 -4.03 -1.45 -10.71
CA MET A 1 -3.71 -0.63 -9.49
C MET A 1 -4.22 0.79 -9.62
N LEU A 2 -3.89 1.48 -10.70
CA LEU A 2 -4.33 2.88 -10.89
C LEU A 2 -5.84 3.04 -10.83
N ASP A 3 -6.62 2.14 -11.45
CA ASP A 3 -8.10 2.16 -11.39
C ASP A 3 -8.62 2.11 -9.95
N VAL A 4 -8.06 1.21 -9.13
CA VAL A 4 -8.48 1.02 -7.74
C VAL A 4 -8.15 2.25 -6.89
N ILE A 5 -6.97 2.85 -7.10
CA ILE A 5 -6.54 4.08 -6.42
C ILE A 5 -7.37 5.27 -6.92
N SER A 6 -7.64 5.36 -8.23
CA SER A 6 -8.45 6.42 -8.80
C SER A 6 -9.88 6.38 -8.26
N GLU A 7 -10.47 5.20 -8.13
CA GLU A 7 -11.80 5.06 -7.53
C GLU A 7 -11.81 5.54 -6.08
N HIS A 8 -10.80 5.19 -5.31
CA HIS A 8 -10.68 5.68 -3.93
C HIS A 8 -10.62 7.20 -3.85
N PHE A 9 -9.75 7.85 -4.64
CA PHE A 9 -9.56 9.29 -4.60
C PHE A 9 -10.64 10.12 -5.33
N ARG A 10 -11.63 9.47 -5.96
CA ARG A 10 -12.87 10.15 -6.36
C ARG A 10 -13.76 10.49 -5.18
N HIS A 11 -13.68 9.70 -4.09
CA HIS A 11 -14.57 9.81 -2.94
C HIS A 11 -13.85 10.31 -1.68
N HIS A 12 -12.54 10.17 -1.61
CA HIS A 12 -11.73 10.51 -0.44
C HIS A 12 -10.52 11.34 -0.83
N ARG A 13 -10.21 12.34 -0.02
CA ARG A 13 -9.04 13.21 -0.26
C ARG A 13 -7.73 12.44 -0.01
N PHE A 14 -7.69 11.60 1.04
CA PHE A 14 -6.54 10.76 1.40
C PHE A 14 -7.00 9.33 1.70
N LEU A 15 -6.04 8.44 1.98
CA LEU A 15 -6.33 7.01 2.21
C LEU A 15 -7.27 6.74 3.39
N LEU A 16 -7.26 7.58 4.43
CA LEU A 16 -8.05 7.40 5.65
C LEU A 16 -8.99 8.60 5.92
N GLY A 17 -9.55 9.20 4.89
CA GLY A 17 -10.45 10.36 5.00
C GLY A 17 -9.80 11.67 4.53
N ASP A 18 -10.07 12.77 5.24
CA ASP A 18 -9.62 14.10 4.85
C ASP A 18 -8.30 14.53 5.51
N ARG A 19 -7.69 13.63 6.30
CA ARG A 19 -6.42 13.86 6.97
C ARG A 19 -5.33 12.97 6.38
N PRO A 20 -4.15 13.52 6.01
CA PRO A 20 -3.06 12.72 5.49
C PRO A 20 -2.43 11.85 6.58
N CYS A 21 -2.21 10.59 6.30
CA CYS A 21 -1.46 9.65 7.12
C CYS A 21 -0.08 9.36 6.51
N LEU A 22 0.79 8.66 7.23
CA LEU A 22 2.12 8.30 6.73
C LEU A 22 2.08 7.57 5.38
N ALA A 23 1.09 6.67 5.19
CA ALA A 23 0.91 5.98 3.91
C ALA A 23 0.54 6.94 2.76
N ALA A 24 -0.20 8.03 3.06
CA ALA A 24 -0.54 9.05 2.08
C ALA A 24 0.72 9.80 1.60
N PHE A 25 1.64 10.17 2.50
CA PHE A 25 2.93 10.77 2.13
C PHE A 25 3.80 9.79 1.32
N ALA A 26 3.86 8.52 1.72
CA ALA A 26 4.61 7.50 0.99
C ALA A 26 4.08 7.31 -0.44
N LEU A 27 2.75 7.29 -0.59
CA LEU A 27 2.11 7.18 -1.91
C LEU A 27 2.35 8.44 -2.76
N ALA A 28 2.28 9.63 -2.16
CA ALA A 28 2.54 10.88 -2.87
C ALA A 28 3.99 10.94 -3.39
N GLY A 29 4.96 10.60 -2.54
CA GLY A 29 6.37 10.54 -2.93
C GLY A 29 6.65 9.53 -4.05
N ALA A 30 6.07 8.34 -3.94
CA ALA A 30 6.20 7.31 -4.96
C ALA A 30 5.50 7.69 -6.28
N SER A 31 4.39 8.43 -6.20
CA SER A 31 3.68 8.92 -7.39
C SER A 31 4.43 10.06 -8.07
N GLN A 32 4.97 11.00 -7.31
CA GLN A 32 5.66 12.17 -7.85
C GLN A 32 6.99 11.79 -8.52
N ALA A 33 7.85 11.06 -7.81
CA ALA A 33 9.22 10.85 -8.25
C ALA A 33 9.32 10.01 -9.53
N PRO A 34 8.81 8.74 -9.61
CA PRO A 34 8.95 7.99 -10.85
C PRO A 34 7.81 8.23 -11.84
N PHE A 35 6.57 8.48 -11.38
CA PHE A 35 5.43 8.48 -12.30
C PHE A 35 5.11 9.83 -12.91
N LEU A 36 5.19 10.92 -12.15
CA LEU A 36 4.82 12.25 -12.68
C LEU A 36 6.01 13.02 -13.24
N ASN A 37 7.22 12.82 -12.70
CA ASN A 37 8.40 13.54 -13.14
C ASN A 37 9.16 12.85 -14.28
N ASP A 38 9.08 11.52 -14.39
CA ASP A 38 9.80 10.77 -15.39
C ASP A 38 8.92 10.60 -16.66
N PRO A 39 9.37 11.07 -17.84
CA PRO A 39 8.55 11.08 -19.05
C PRO A 39 8.03 9.71 -19.48
N GLU A 40 8.84 8.65 -19.31
CA GLU A 40 8.45 7.31 -19.74
C GLU A 40 7.36 6.72 -18.84
N PRO A 41 7.51 6.60 -17.50
CA PRO A 41 6.43 6.17 -16.61
C PRO A 41 5.20 7.07 -16.69
N LYS A 42 5.38 8.38 -16.86
CA LYS A 42 4.28 9.32 -17.03
C LYS A 42 3.39 8.98 -18.22
N SER A 43 4.00 8.56 -19.34
CA SER A 43 3.24 8.16 -20.53
C SER A 43 2.32 6.94 -20.31
N TRP A 44 2.58 6.13 -19.27
CA TRP A 44 1.76 4.96 -18.92
C TRP A 44 0.52 5.32 -18.09
N LEU A 45 0.46 6.52 -17.52
CA LEU A 45 -0.63 6.93 -16.64
C LEU A 45 -1.95 7.12 -17.40
N GLY A 46 -1.89 7.58 -18.65
CA GLY A 46 -3.09 7.84 -19.46
C GLY A 46 -4.08 8.77 -18.71
N GLU A 47 -5.30 8.34 -18.59
CA GLU A 47 -6.37 9.09 -17.90
C GLU A 47 -6.14 9.28 -16.40
N HIS A 48 -5.26 8.51 -15.77
CA HIS A 48 -4.95 8.60 -14.34
C HIS A 48 -3.97 9.72 -13.97
N GLU A 49 -3.31 10.35 -14.98
CA GLU A 49 -2.34 11.41 -14.74
C GLU A 49 -2.93 12.59 -13.96
N THR A 50 -4.10 13.06 -14.38
CA THR A 50 -4.79 14.18 -13.72
C THR A 50 -5.12 13.87 -12.26
N MET A 51 -5.60 12.65 -11.99
CA MET A 51 -5.91 12.23 -10.62
C MET A 51 -4.65 12.19 -9.74
N LEU A 52 -3.57 11.58 -10.23
CA LEU A 52 -2.31 11.50 -9.48
C LEU A 52 -1.70 12.89 -9.24
N THR A 53 -1.74 13.77 -10.22
CA THR A 53 -1.27 15.15 -10.08
C THR A 53 -2.06 15.88 -8.98
N ARG A 54 -3.39 15.82 -9.05
CA ARG A 54 -4.27 16.43 -8.03
C ARG A 54 -4.04 15.86 -6.63
N TYR A 55 -3.78 14.54 -6.54
CA TYR A 55 -3.50 13.88 -5.27
C TYR A 55 -2.16 14.33 -4.68
N THR A 56 -1.11 14.44 -5.51
CA THR A 56 0.25 14.73 -5.05
C THR A 56 0.49 16.22 -4.77
N GLU A 57 -0.16 17.10 -5.51
CA GLU A 57 0.06 18.56 -5.44
C GLU A 57 0.08 19.12 -4.01
N PRO A 58 -0.90 18.84 -3.13
CA PRO A 58 -0.92 19.39 -1.77
C PRO A 58 0.29 19.01 -0.92
N PHE A 59 0.94 17.88 -1.19
CA PHE A 59 2.11 17.42 -0.42
C PHE A 59 3.39 18.19 -0.75
N PHE A 60 3.43 18.89 -1.89
CA PHE A 60 4.62 19.59 -2.38
C PHE A 60 4.47 21.10 -2.43
N VAL A 61 3.25 21.62 -2.48
CA VAL A 61 2.97 23.08 -2.51
C VAL A 61 2.83 23.69 -1.11
N GLY A 62 2.67 22.87 -0.08
CA GLY A 62 2.91 23.26 1.32
C GLY A 62 1.75 23.96 2.06
N ASP A 63 0.77 24.52 1.39
CA ASP A 63 -0.19 25.41 2.05
C ASP A 63 -1.55 24.76 2.40
N GLU A 64 -1.86 23.59 1.89
CA GLU A 64 -3.20 23.01 2.01
C GLU A 64 -3.28 21.60 2.61
N LEU A 65 -2.23 21.14 3.29
CA LEU A 65 -2.30 19.90 4.07
C LEU A 65 -3.09 20.10 5.37
N ASP A 66 -3.77 21.25 5.48
CA ASP A 66 -4.55 21.56 6.66
C ASP A 66 -5.61 20.49 6.87
N ALA A 67 -5.43 19.85 8.03
CA ALA A 67 -5.98 18.57 8.32
C ALA A 67 -7.50 18.66 8.48
N GLY A 68 -8.20 18.09 7.55
CA GLY A 68 -9.54 17.61 7.79
C GLY A 68 -9.57 16.58 8.94
N TRP A 69 -10.69 15.96 9.13
CA TRP A 69 -10.87 14.94 10.16
C TRP A 69 -10.53 13.56 9.61
N TRP A 70 -10.17 12.63 10.50
CA TRP A 70 -10.19 11.22 10.16
C TRP A 70 -11.61 10.78 9.81
N SER A 71 -11.75 9.69 9.06
CA SER A 71 -13.07 9.08 8.84
C SER A 71 -13.78 8.84 10.18
N ASP A 72 -15.06 9.19 10.24
CA ASP A 72 -15.86 9.02 11.46
C ASP A 72 -15.97 7.54 11.86
N ASP A 73 -16.10 7.30 13.15
CA ASP A 73 -16.41 5.98 13.75
C ASP A 73 -15.38 4.86 13.49
N ASP A 74 -14.10 5.18 13.27
CA ASP A 74 -13.06 4.20 12.94
C ASP A 74 -13.42 3.29 11.74
N LYS A 75 -14.37 3.69 10.91
CA LYS A 75 -14.75 2.96 9.70
C LYS A 75 -13.74 3.21 8.59
N LEU A 76 -13.25 2.11 8.04
CA LEU A 76 -12.43 2.20 6.84
C LEU A 76 -13.33 2.46 5.62
N PRO A 77 -12.91 3.32 4.69
CA PRO A 77 -13.59 3.47 3.40
C PRO A 77 -13.71 2.12 2.68
N ASP A 78 -14.88 1.79 2.13
CA ASP A 78 -15.08 0.54 1.38
C ASP A 78 -14.09 0.38 0.23
N THR A 79 -13.73 1.49 -0.42
CA THR A 79 -12.74 1.53 -1.49
C THR A 79 -11.33 1.19 -1.00
N LEU A 80 -11.01 1.40 0.28
CA LEU A 80 -9.74 0.99 0.87
C LEU A 80 -9.60 -0.54 0.93
N ALA A 81 -10.69 -1.26 1.17
CA ALA A 81 -10.70 -2.73 1.11
C ALA A 81 -10.26 -3.24 -0.27
N SER A 82 -10.67 -2.57 -1.35
CA SER A 82 -10.24 -2.89 -2.72
C SER A 82 -8.74 -2.68 -2.91
N ILE A 83 -8.17 -1.61 -2.34
CA ILE A 83 -6.72 -1.34 -2.36
C ILE A 83 -5.97 -2.44 -1.58
N LEU A 84 -6.42 -2.77 -0.37
CA LEU A 84 -5.81 -3.83 0.46
C LEU A 84 -5.86 -5.19 -0.25
N ASN A 85 -6.99 -5.53 -0.85
CA ASN A 85 -7.15 -6.77 -1.62
C ASN A 85 -6.23 -6.81 -2.86
N TYR A 86 -6.03 -5.68 -3.53
CA TYR A 86 -5.05 -5.60 -4.62
C TYR A 86 -3.63 -5.86 -4.11
N PHE A 87 -3.22 -5.23 -3.00
CA PHE A 87 -1.92 -5.49 -2.39
C PHE A 87 -1.75 -6.92 -1.90
N ALA A 88 -2.81 -7.55 -1.39
CA ALA A 88 -2.75 -8.95 -0.96
C ALA A 88 -2.33 -9.89 -2.11
N ARG A 89 -2.87 -9.65 -3.30
CA ARG A 89 -2.61 -10.47 -4.49
C ARG A 89 -1.34 -10.09 -5.25
N THR A 90 -0.72 -8.98 -4.94
CA THR A 90 0.48 -8.50 -5.64
C THR A 90 1.66 -8.36 -4.69
N TYR A 91 1.71 -7.29 -3.92
CA TYR A 91 2.83 -6.97 -3.04
C TYR A 91 3.06 -8.05 -1.97
N PHE A 92 2.02 -8.45 -1.24
CA PHE A 92 2.19 -9.44 -0.16
C PHE A 92 2.55 -10.81 -0.69
N LEU A 93 2.06 -11.19 -1.87
CA LEU A 93 2.46 -12.44 -2.53
C LEU A 93 3.95 -12.42 -2.87
N SER A 94 4.44 -11.40 -3.56
CA SER A 94 5.85 -11.28 -3.93
C SER A 94 6.76 -11.12 -2.70
N SER A 95 6.31 -10.38 -1.69
CA SER A 95 7.05 -10.18 -0.45
C SER A 95 7.15 -11.48 0.37
N SER A 96 6.11 -12.31 0.42
CA SER A 96 6.14 -13.62 1.06
C SER A 96 7.16 -14.54 0.40
N ALA A 97 7.18 -14.60 -0.94
CA ALA A 97 8.16 -15.38 -1.69
C ALA A 97 9.60 -14.91 -1.40
N ASN A 98 9.83 -13.58 -1.39
CA ASN A 98 11.11 -13.00 -1.00
C ASN A 98 11.55 -13.37 0.43
N ILE A 99 10.63 -13.31 1.38
CA ILE A 99 10.93 -13.62 2.80
C ILE A 99 11.28 -15.09 2.94
N THR A 100 10.52 -16.00 2.34
CA THR A 100 10.78 -17.44 2.36
C THR A 100 12.16 -17.74 1.80
N ALA A 101 12.49 -17.21 0.62
CA ALA A 101 13.81 -17.38 0.01
C ALA A 101 14.93 -16.77 0.87
N GLY A 102 14.69 -15.60 1.45
CA GLY A 102 15.66 -14.93 2.32
C GLY A 102 15.96 -15.71 3.60
N LEU A 103 14.97 -16.34 4.22
CA LEU A 103 15.13 -17.20 5.39
C LEU A 103 15.86 -18.52 5.03
N ALA A 104 15.67 -19.03 3.80
CA ALA A 104 16.40 -20.16 3.26
C ALA A 104 17.85 -19.82 2.80
N GLY A 105 18.25 -18.54 2.84
CA GLY A 105 19.57 -18.10 2.39
C GLY A 105 19.73 -18.01 0.86
N GLU A 106 18.64 -18.05 0.12
CA GLU A 106 18.62 -17.99 -1.33
C GLU A 106 18.88 -16.57 -1.81
N LYS A 107 19.61 -16.44 -2.93
CA LYS A 107 19.93 -15.13 -3.53
C LYS A 107 18.80 -14.57 -4.40
N PHE A 108 17.93 -15.43 -4.90
CA PHE A 108 16.84 -15.09 -5.80
C PHE A 108 15.56 -15.79 -5.36
N TYR A 109 14.44 -15.19 -5.71
CA TYR A 109 13.11 -15.78 -5.55
C TYR A 109 12.30 -15.59 -6.81
N GLU A 110 11.27 -16.39 -6.97
CA GLU A 110 10.31 -16.32 -8.07
C GLU A 110 8.91 -16.09 -7.54
N TYR A 111 8.12 -15.34 -8.28
CA TYR A 111 6.73 -15.06 -7.97
C TYR A 111 5.95 -14.78 -9.25
N ASP A 112 4.63 -14.97 -9.20
CA ASP A 112 3.70 -14.62 -10.27
C ASP A 112 2.51 -13.88 -9.67
N ILE A 113 2.27 -12.67 -10.14
CA ILE A 113 1.14 -11.82 -9.76
C ILE A 113 0.08 -11.77 -10.88
N GLY A 114 0.06 -12.77 -11.78
CA GLY A 114 -0.88 -12.88 -12.87
C GLY A 114 -0.36 -12.40 -14.23
N TYR A 115 0.94 -12.02 -14.30
CA TYR A 115 1.60 -11.57 -15.55
C TYR A 115 2.76 -12.49 -15.97
N GLY A 116 2.84 -13.67 -15.39
CA GLY A 116 3.91 -14.62 -15.60
C GLY A 116 4.97 -14.60 -14.50
N VAL A 117 5.79 -15.65 -14.49
CA VAL A 117 6.82 -15.83 -13.47
C VAL A 117 7.90 -14.75 -13.58
N THR A 118 8.09 -14.02 -12.52
CA THR A 118 9.16 -13.01 -12.37
C THR A 118 10.22 -13.52 -11.40
N ARG A 119 11.49 -13.40 -11.77
CA ARG A 119 12.63 -13.70 -10.90
C ARG A 119 13.26 -12.41 -10.38
N ALA A 120 13.39 -12.29 -9.07
CA ALA A 120 13.95 -11.13 -8.43
C ALA A 120 15.05 -11.50 -7.40
N ARG A 121 15.88 -10.52 -7.04
CA ARG A 121 16.91 -10.69 -6.01
C ARG A 121 16.31 -10.55 -4.63
N THR A 122 16.67 -11.48 -3.72
CA THR A 122 16.23 -11.45 -2.32
C THR A 122 16.69 -10.19 -1.59
N ALA A 123 15.77 -9.55 -0.89
CA ALA A 123 15.99 -8.32 -0.15
C ALA A 123 15.63 -8.50 1.35
N LYS A 124 16.64 -8.51 2.22
CA LYS A 124 16.48 -8.72 3.67
C LYS A 124 15.57 -7.66 4.34
N ARG A 125 15.57 -6.44 3.80
CA ARG A 125 14.75 -5.34 4.32
C ARG A 125 13.25 -5.60 4.35
N LEU A 126 12.73 -6.46 3.44
CA LEU A 126 11.30 -6.76 3.40
C LEU A 126 10.87 -7.55 4.63
N ASN A 127 11.68 -8.51 5.09
CA ASN A 127 11.38 -9.22 6.34
C ASN A 127 11.52 -8.30 7.57
N GLN A 128 12.48 -7.41 7.59
CA GLN A 128 12.62 -6.42 8.67
C GLN A 128 11.40 -5.50 8.74
N ALA A 129 10.93 -4.98 7.60
CA ALA A 129 9.72 -4.16 7.54
C ALA A 129 8.48 -4.93 8.02
N ARG A 130 8.32 -6.20 7.60
CA ARG A 130 7.23 -7.05 8.07
C ARG A 130 7.25 -7.24 9.59
N LEU A 131 8.41 -7.55 10.15
CA LEU A 131 8.57 -7.76 11.59
C LEU A 131 8.30 -6.48 12.39
N HIS A 132 8.67 -5.31 11.84
CA HIS A 132 8.35 -4.03 12.45
C HIS A 132 6.83 -3.81 12.51
N VAL A 133 6.12 -3.97 11.39
CA VAL A 133 4.65 -3.84 11.38
C VAL A 133 3.98 -4.86 12.27
N LYS A 134 4.47 -6.12 12.29
CA LYS A 134 3.99 -7.15 13.23
C LYS A 134 4.15 -6.71 14.69
N GLY A 135 5.27 -6.08 15.02
CA GLY A 135 5.51 -5.50 16.34
C GLY A 135 4.49 -4.42 16.70
N GLU A 136 4.24 -3.49 15.79
CA GLU A 136 3.24 -2.42 16.00
C GLU A 136 1.82 -2.99 16.16
N LEU A 137 1.42 -3.94 15.33
CA LEU A 137 0.12 -4.62 15.45
C LEU A 137 -0.04 -5.31 16.82
N ASN A 138 1.04 -5.89 17.37
CA ASN A 138 1.01 -6.50 18.70
C ASN A 138 0.91 -5.45 19.82
N LEU A 139 1.64 -4.32 19.70
CA LEU A 139 1.61 -3.24 20.67
C LEU A 139 0.21 -2.65 20.88
N VAL A 140 -0.51 -2.44 19.77
CA VAL A 140 -1.87 -1.91 19.81
C VAL A 140 -2.95 -3.00 19.98
N ASN A 141 -2.55 -4.25 20.21
CA ASN A 141 -3.45 -5.40 20.25
C ASN A 141 -4.39 -5.54 19.04
N ALA A 142 -4.02 -4.94 17.92
CA ALA A 142 -4.85 -4.90 16.70
C ALA A 142 -5.26 -6.31 16.22
N ALA A 143 -4.36 -7.29 16.38
CA ALA A 143 -4.67 -8.67 16.02
C ALA A 143 -5.73 -9.33 16.95
N ARG A 144 -6.04 -8.72 18.12
CA ARG A 144 -7.06 -9.16 19.07
C ARG A 144 -8.38 -8.42 18.90
N ASP A 145 -8.35 -7.24 18.27
CA ASP A 145 -9.58 -6.53 17.92
C ASP A 145 -10.31 -7.32 16.81
N PRO A 146 -11.55 -7.76 17.04
CA PRO A 146 -12.29 -8.58 16.08
C PRO A 146 -12.51 -7.88 14.74
N SER A 147 -12.67 -6.56 14.72
CA SER A 147 -12.91 -5.78 13.51
C SER A 147 -11.66 -5.70 12.65
N VAL A 148 -10.52 -5.37 13.24
CA VAL A 148 -9.21 -5.32 12.58
C VAL A 148 -8.81 -6.70 12.09
N ARG A 149 -8.97 -7.72 12.94
CA ARG A 149 -8.69 -9.11 12.57
C ARG A 149 -9.51 -9.55 11.36
N THR A 150 -10.81 -9.32 11.39
CA THR A 150 -11.74 -9.66 10.30
C THR A 150 -11.31 -8.95 9.01
N LEU A 151 -10.97 -7.67 9.07
CA LEU A 151 -10.49 -6.91 7.92
C LEU A 151 -9.23 -7.54 7.31
N LEU A 152 -8.24 -7.86 8.13
CA LEU A 152 -6.98 -8.45 7.67
C LEU A 152 -7.18 -9.87 7.10
N GLU A 153 -8.06 -10.68 7.72
CA GLU A 153 -8.42 -12.02 7.23
C GLU A 153 -9.14 -11.96 5.89
N GLN A 154 -10.17 -11.12 5.77
CA GLN A 154 -10.96 -10.97 4.54
C GLN A 154 -10.13 -10.51 3.34
N ASN A 155 -9.09 -9.74 3.59
CA ASN A 155 -8.17 -9.26 2.56
C ASN A 155 -6.93 -10.15 2.39
N GLY A 156 -6.83 -11.30 3.06
CA GLY A 156 -5.70 -12.24 2.94
C GLY A 156 -4.36 -11.72 3.49
N ILE A 157 -4.40 -10.68 4.32
CA ILE A 157 -3.21 -10.00 4.84
C ILE A 157 -2.76 -10.58 6.18
N LEU A 158 -3.68 -11.11 6.98
CA LEU A 158 -3.37 -11.58 8.33
C LEU A 158 -2.29 -12.66 8.34
N SER A 159 -2.37 -13.64 7.44
CA SER A 159 -1.40 -14.72 7.32
C SER A 159 0.02 -14.21 7.04
N TYR A 160 0.17 -13.12 6.30
CA TYR A 160 1.47 -12.51 6.03
C TYR A 160 2.17 -12.00 7.29
N TYR A 161 1.42 -11.47 8.25
CA TYR A 161 1.98 -10.96 9.50
C TYR A 161 2.07 -12.00 10.61
N LEU A 162 1.33 -13.12 10.52
CA LEU A 162 1.38 -14.20 11.52
C LEU A 162 2.46 -15.25 11.26
N GLN A 163 3.07 -15.23 10.07
CA GLN A 163 4.20 -16.14 9.72
C GLN A 163 5.43 -15.89 10.59
#